data_627a43097c8442399b17964063e78695
#
_entry.id   627a43097c8442399b17964063e78695
#
_cell.length_a   1.000
_cell.length_b   1.000
_cell.length_c   1.000
_cell.angle_alpha   90.00
_cell.angle_beta   90.00
_cell.angle_gamma   90.00
#
_symmetry.space_group_name_H-M   'P 1'
#
loop_
_entity.id
_entity.type
_entity.pdbx_description
1 polymer ?
#
loop_
_entity_poly.entity_id
_entity_poly.type
_entity_poly.pdbx_seq_one_letter_code
_entity_poly.pdbx_strand_id
1 'polypeptide(L)'
;GERLAFSTDTFVVTPHFFPGGNIGHLAVCGTVNDVATSGANVKYLSVGMVLEEGFPMDDLRRICATIAETAREAGVHIVTGDTKVVNRGHGDGIYINTAGVGLIPVGRDLSGAYCKPGDKVLVSGTLGDHGIAIMSQREGLAFSTSIESDAAPLNGLIADVLEAAPGTRCFRDPTRGGIASTLNEFAAQSGVDITIREDDVPVKDAVRGACNMLGYDVFQVANEGKMVCVAPADQAEAALAAMRAHRYGADAAIIGEVSEASPERGPKVFLQTGFGSKRILDMLVGEQLPRIC
;
A
#
# COMPACT_ATOMS: atom_id res chain seq x y z
N GLY A 1 11.01 19.44 19.36
CA GLY A 1 9.85 18.76 19.96
C GLY A 1 9.36 17.63 19.07
N GLU A 2 8.51 16.78 19.58
CA GLU A 2 7.84 15.75 18.78
C GLU A 2 6.94 16.41 17.73
N ARG A 3 6.85 15.75 16.55
CA ARG A 3 5.94 16.16 15.48
C ARG A 3 4.73 15.23 15.44
N LEU A 4 3.56 15.77 15.11
CA LEU A 4 2.35 14.98 14.85
C LEU A 4 2.31 14.58 13.38
N ALA A 5 1.98 13.30 13.12
CA ALA A 5 1.51 12.83 11.84
C ALA A 5 0.00 12.67 11.89
N PHE A 6 -0.68 13.06 10.81
CA PHE A 6 -2.11 12.93 10.64
C PHE A 6 -2.42 12.55 9.21
N SER A 7 -3.26 11.55 9.01
CA SER A 7 -3.83 11.19 7.70
C SER A 7 -5.31 10.89 7.83
N THR A 8 -6.04 11.02 6.74
CA THR A 8 -7.44 10.61 6.63
C THR A 8 -7.68 10.01 5.27
N ASP A 9 -8.47 8.95 5.25
CA ASP A 9 -8.83 8.25 4.02
C ASP A 9 -10.28 7.78 4.07
N THR A 10 -10.88 7.60 2.90
CA THR A 10 -12.28 7.17 2.76
C THR A 10 -12.36 5.97 1.84
N PHE A 11 -12.97 4.92 2.34
CA PHE A 11 -13.02 3.62 1.71
C PHE A 11 -14.41 3.31 1.15
N VAL A 12 -14.41 2.83 -0.09
CA VAL A 12 -15.56 2.25 -0.78
C VAL A 12 -15.09 1.10 -1.66
N VAL A 13 -15.50 -0.10 -1.36
CA VAL A 13 -15.11 -1.30 -2.12
C VAL A 13 -16.32 -2.15 -2.43
N THR A 14 -16.37 -2.69 -3.62
CA THR A 14 -17.41 -3.63 -4.04
C THR A 14 -16.74 -4.88 -4.62
N PRO A 15 -16.99 -6.08 -4.03
CA PRO A 15 -17.88 -6.35 -2.88
C PRO A 15 -17.28 -5.90 -1.54
N HIS A 16 -18.14 -5.69 -0.52
CA HIS A 16 -17.69 -5.27 0.82
C HIS A 16 -16.89 -6.34 1.57
N PHE A 17 -17.13 -7.61 1.22
CA PHE A 17 -16.39 -8.79 1.69
C PHE A 17 -15.70 -9.43 0.50
N PHE A 18 -14.43 -9.72 0.64
CA PHE A 18 -13.61 -10.31 -0.41
C PHE A 18 -12.62 -11.32 0.20
N PRO A 19 -11.99 -12.17 -0.61
CA PRO A 19 -10.96 -13.08 -0.11
C PRO A 19 -9.83 -12.31 0.58
N GLY A 20 -9.54 -12.66 1.83
CA GLY A 20 -8.51 -12.02 2.64
C GLY A 20 -8.98 -10.83 3.49
N GLY A 21 -10.27 -10.39 3.39
CA GLY A 21 -10.73 -9.28 4.23
C GLY A 21 -12.11 -8.72 3.91
N ASN A 22 -12.34 -7.51 4.41
CA ASN A 22 -13.52 -6.72 4.11
C ASN A 22 -13.19 -5.21 4.22
N ILE A 23 -14.16 -4.37 3.90
CA ILE A 23 -14.00 -2.90 3.94
C ILE A 23 -13.51 -2.37 5.29
N GLY A 24 -13.90 -3.02 6.41
CA GLY A 24 -13.44 -2.63 7.75
C GLY A 24 -11.95 -2.91 7.96
N HIS A 25 -11.45 -4.00 7.39
CA HIS A 25 -10.01 -4.31 7.39
C HIS A 25 -9.22 -3.26 6.61
N LEU A 26 -9.66 -2.95 5.38
CA LEU A 26 -9.05 -1.90 4.55
C LEU A 26 -9.00 -0.55 5.27
N ALA A 27 -10.13 -0.14 5.87
CA ALA A 27 -10.26 1.16 6.50
C ALA A 27 -9.28 1.38 7.66
N VAL A 28 -8.98 0.34 8.43
CA VAL A 28 -7.96 0.43 9.50
C VAL A 28 -6.56 0.36 8.91
N CYS A 29 -6.28 -0.61 8.04
CA CYS A 29 -4.95 -0.82 7.47
C CYS A 29 -4.46 0.39 6.69
N GLY A 30 -5.25 0.93 5.76
CA GLY A 30 -4.84 2.03 4.89
C GLY A 30 -4.44 3.26 5.70
N THR A 31 -5.29 3.72 6.61
CA THR A 31 -4.96 4.91 7.43
C THR A 31 -3.79 4.65 8.41
N VAL A 32 -3.69 3.45 8.99
CA VAL A 32 -2.53 3.10 9.82
C VAL A 32 -1.24 3.13 9.00
N ASN A 33 -1.27 2.57 7.80
CA ASN A 33 -0.13 2.53 6.90
C ASN A 33 0.29 3.94 6.47
N ASP A 34 -0.66 4.78 6.07
CA ASP A 34 -0.43 6.18 5.72
C ASP A 34 0.31 6.96 6.81
N VAL A 35 -0.23 6.91 8.04
CA VAL A 35 0.41 7.59 9.18
C VAL A 35 1.80 7.02 9.45
N ALA A 36 1.98 5.70 9.34
CA ALA A 36 3.24 5.02 9.59
C ALA A 36 4.32 5.37 8.55
N THR A 37 3.97 5.67 7.27
CA THR A 37 4.94 6.06 6.23
C THR A 37 5.73 7.32 6.59
N SER A 38 5.18 8.20 7.42
CA SER A 38 5.89 9.36 7.97
C SER A 38 6.95 9.01 9.04
N GLY A 39 7.06 7.73 9.39
CA GLY A 39 7.88 7.24 10.50
C GLY A 39 7.23 7.44 11.87
N ALA A 40 5.95 7.74 11.93
CA ALA A 40 5.24 7.95 13.18
C ALA A 40 4.87 6.64 13.87
N ASN A 41 4.86 6.68 15.19
CA ASN A 41 4.20 5.68 16.02
C ASN A 41 2.70 5.99 16.03
N VAL A 42 1.91 5.22 15.27
CA VAL A 42 0.46 5.40 15.16
C VAL A 42 -0.19 5.09 16.50
N LYS A 43 -1.13 5.92 16.96
CA LYS A 43 -1.74 5.81 18.29
C LYS A 43 -3.26 5.72 18.24
N TYR A 44 -3.90 6.63 17.53
CA TYR A 44 -5.34 6.83 17.61
C TYR A 44 -5.96 6.87 16.20
N LEU A 45 -7.17 6.31 16.09
CA LEU A 45 -8.02 6.42 14.91
C LEU A 45 -9.38 6.98 15.32
N SER A 46 -9.98 7.73 14.39
CA SER A 46 -11.43 7.94 14.32
C SER A 46 -12.04 7.06 13.24
N VAL A 47 -13.33 6.71 13.39
CA VAL A 47 -14.07 5.91 12.39
C VAL A 47 -15.42 6.57 12.12
N GLY A 48 -15.59 7.15 10.95
CA GLY A 48 -16.88 7.62 10.45
C GLY A 48 -17.49 6.63 9.49
N MET A 49 -18.80 6.36 9.58
CA MET A 49 -19.50 5.46 8.67
C MET A 49 -20.71 6.15 8.05
N VAL A 50 -20.89 5.99 6.74
CA VAL A 50 -22.13 6.35 6.05
C VAL A 50 -22.75 5.05 5.53
N LEU A 51 -23.97 4.77 5.99
CA LEU A 51 -24.71 3.56 5.65
C LEU A 51 -25.88 3.91 4.75
N GLU A 52 -26.11 3.10 3.74
CA GLU A 52 -27.36 3.17 2.98
C GLU A 52 -28.47 2.47 3.73
N GLU A 53 -29.68 3.06 3.74
CA GLU A 53 -30.87 2.48 4.36
C GLU A 53 -31.15 1.06 3.82
N GLY A 54 -31.25 0.11 4.74
CA GLY A 54 -31.41 -1.31 4.42
C GLY A 54 -30.10 -2.10 4.36
N PHE A 55 -28.96 -1.49 4.68
CA PHE A 55 -27.71 -2.23 4.82
C PHE A 55 -27.86 -3.36 5.87
N PRO A 56 -27.46 -4.61 5.57
CA PRO A 56 -27.68 -5.74 6.47
C PRO A 56 -26.97 -5.58 7.81
N MET A 57 -27.71 -5.69 8.91
CA MET A 57 -27.15 -5.53 10.26
C MET A 57 -26.09 -6.56 10.62
N ASP A 58 -26.20 -7.79 10.09
CA ASP A 58 -25.20 -8.83 10.35
C ASP A 58 -23.87 -8.53 9.63
N ASP A 59 -23.94 -7.97 8.43
CA ASP A 59 -22.76 -7.50 7.71
C ASP A 59 -22.11 -6.31 8.43
N LEU A 60 -22.92 -5.36 8.92
CA LEU A 60 -22.40 -4.25 9.72
C LEU A 60 -21.68 -4.75 10.98
N ARG A 61 -22.29 -5.74 11.71
CA ARG A 61 -21.65 -6.33 12.90
C ARG A 61 -20.31 -6.98 12.57
N ARG A 62 -20.24 -7.73 11.45
CA ARG A 62 -19.00 -8.36 10.98
C ARG A 62 -17.95 -7.33 10.64
N ILE A 63 -18.31 -6.26 9.92
CA ILE A 63 -17.40 -5.16 9.59
C ILE A 63 -16.87 -4.48 10.85
N CYS A 64 -17.74 -4.14 11.81
CA CYS A 64 -17.33 -3.54 13.08
C CYS A 64 -16.41 -4.46 13.90
N ALA A 65 -16.67 -5.77 13.91
CA ALA A 65 -15.80 -6.74 14.56
C ALA A 65 -14.41 -6.75 13.93
N THR A 66 -14.34 -6.78 12.60
CA THR A 66 -13.08 -6.72 11.84
C THR A 66 -12.32 -5.42 12.12
N ILE A 67 -12.99 -4.27 12.13
CA ILE A 67 -12.38 -2.98 12.50
C ILE A 67 -11.71 -3.09 13.88
N ALA A 68 -12.42 -3.64 14.88
CA ALA A 68 -11.89 -3.77 16.24
C ALA A 68 -10.72 -4.76 16.32
N GLU A 69 -10.76 -5.86 15.58
CA GLU A 69 -9.69 -6.86 15.51
C GLU A 69 -8.45 -6.29 14.85
N THR A 70 -8.60 -5.63 13.70
CA THR A 70 -7.49 -5.02 12.96
C THR A 70 -6.85 -3.87 13.73
N ALA A 71 -7.64 -3.03 14.42
CA ALA A 71 -7.10 -1.98 15.28
C ALA A 71 -6.27 -2.54 16.44
N ARG A 72 -6.73 -3.65 17.04
CA ARG A 72 -5.99 -4.34 18.11
C ARG A 72 -4.71 -4.95 17.57
N GLU A 73 -4.74 -5.54 16.39
CA GLU A 73 -3.56 -6.08 15.72
C GLU A 73 -2.52 -5.00 15.40
N ALA A 74 -2.97 -3.87 14.89
CA ALA A 74 -2.12 -2.70 14.63
C ALA A 74 -1.61 -2.01 15.89
N GLY A 75 -2.14 -2.35 17.08
CA GLY A 75 -1.79 -1.69 18.34
C GLY A 75 -2.31 -0.26 18.46
N VAL A 76 -3.41 0.08 17.75
CA VAL A 76 -4.01 1.41 17.75
C VAL A 76 -5.36 1.42 18.46
N HIS A 77 -5.76 2.60 18.94
CA HIS A 77 -7.03 2.78 19.63
C HIS A 77 -8.01 3.59 18.78
N ILE A 78 -9.22 3.07 18.58
CA ILE A 78 -10.33 3.85 18.05
C ILE A 78 -10.92 4.67 19.19
N VAL A 79 -10.79 6.00 19.11
CA VAL A 79 -11.11 6.90 20.21
C VAL A 79 -12.40 7.70 19.98
N THR A 80 -12.87 7.77 18.74
CA THR A 80 -14.11 8.47 18.39
C THR A 80 -14.65 7.94 17.05
N GLY A 81 -15.92 8.20 16.79
CA GLY A 81 -16.57 7.85 15.54
C GLY A 81 -17.95 8.47 15.43
N ASP A 82 -18.51 8.40 14.23
CA ASP A 82 -19.88 8.80 13.94
C ASP A 82 -20.49 7.86 12.90
N THR A 83 -21.83 7.80 12.87
CA THR A 83 -22.56 7.01 11.89
C THR A 83 -23.70 7.83 11.32
N LYS A 84 -23.79 7.88 9.99
CA LYS A 84 -24.89 8.52 9.28
C LYS A 84 -25.58 7.50 8.38
N VAL A 85 -26.91 7.56 8.34
CA VAL A 85 -27.71 6.77 7.40
C VAL A 85 -28.22 7.69 6.31
N VAL A 86 -28.04 7.28 5.05
CA VAL A 86 -28.60 7.95 3.86
C VAL A 86 -29.72 7.10 3.26
N ASN A 87 -30.61 7.72 2.50
CA ASN A 87 -31.76 7.04 1.89
C ASN A 87 -31.28 5.95 0.91
N ARG A 88 -32.11 4.94 0.75
CA ARG A 88 -31.87 3.85 -0.23
C ARG A 88 -31.70 4.40 -1.65
N GLY A 89 -30.71 3.89 -2.38
CA GLY A 89 -30.35 4.32 -3.73
C GLY A 89 -29.48 5.58 -3.79
N HIS A 90 -28.99 6.07 -2.63
CA HIS A 90 -28.12 7.24 -2.54
C HIS A 90 -26.69 6.93 -2.06
N GLY A 91 -26.32 5.65 -2.09
CA GLY A 91 -24.98 5.21 -1.70
C GLY A 91 -24.61 3.86 -2.32
N ASP A 92 -23.39 3.40 -2.03
CA ASP A 92 -22.89 2.07 -2.44
C ASP A 92 -22.93 1.09 -1.24
N GLY A 93 -23.96 1.16 -0.42
CA GLY A 93 -24.16 0.33 0.76
C GLY A 93 -23.47 0.88 2.01
N ILE A 94 -22.16 0.95 2.02
CA ILE A 94 -21.36 1.49 3.14
C ILE A 94 -20.13 2.23 2.64
N TYR A 95 -19.87 3.39 3.25
CA TYR A 95 -18.60 4.11 3.18
C TYR A 95 -18.00 4.19 4.57
N ILE A 96 -16.68 4.02 4.68
CA ILE A 96 -15.96 4.16 5.93
C ILE A 96 -14.86 5.21 5.75
N ASN A 97 -14.87 6.25 6.59
CA ASN A 97 -13.77 7.19 6.70
C ASN A 97 -13.02 6.91 7.99
N THR A 98 -11.70 6.84 7.90
CA THR A 98 -10.82 6.79 9.06
C THR A 98 -9.87 7.97 9.03
N ALA A 99 -9.55 8.51 10.21
CA ALA A 99 -8.48 9.47 10.36
C ALA A 99 -7.55 9.02 11.49
N GLY A 100 -6.25 9.07 11.23
CA GLY A 100 -5.23 8.55 12.12
C GLY A 100 -4.29 9.63 12.63
N VAL A 101 -3.84 9.46 13.89
CA VAL A 101 -2.85 10.32 14.53
C VAL A 101 -1.70 9.47 15.06
N GLY A 102 -0.48 9.94 14.81
CA GLY A 102 0.75 9.34 15.32
C GLY A 102 1.75 10.40 15.78
N LEU A 103 2.74 9.94 16.53
CA LEU A 103 3.87 10.77 16.98
C LEU A 103 5.13 10.38 16.23
N ILE A 104 5.75 11.35 15.56
CA ILE A 104 7.04 11.16 14.90
C ILE A 104 8.15 11.39 15.94
N PRO A 105 8.99 10.39 16.23
CA PRO A 105 10.11 10.54 17.14
C PRO A 105 11.07 11.65 16.73
N VAL A 106 11.67 12.28 17.72
CA VAL A 106 12.69 13.32 17.48
C VAL A 106 13.86 12.73 16.69
N GLY A 107 14.28 13.45 15.65
CA GLY A 107 15.38 13.04 14.76
C GLY A 107 14.97 12.12 13.61
N ARG A 108 13.72 11.65 13.57
CA ARG A 108 13.19 10.88 12.44
C ARG A 108 12.62 11.84 11.40
N ASP A 109 13.13 11.75 10.18
CA ASP A 109 12.69 12.58 9.05
C ASP A 109 12.68 11.77 7.76
N LEU A 110 11.50 11.48 7.24
CA LEU A 110 11.28 10.67 6.05
C LEU A 110 10.57 11.51 4.99
N SER A 111 11.04 11.42 3.75
CA SER A 111 10.39 12.09 2.63
C SER A 111 10.76 11.42 1.30
N GLY A 112 9.80 11.32 0.38
CA GLY A 112 10.04 10.93 -1.00
C GLY A 112 11.00 11.86 -1.75
N ALA A 113 11.30 13.04 -1.20
CA ALA A 113 12.28 13.98 -1.74
C ALA A 113 13.74 13.69 -1.31
N TYR A 114 13.96 12.63 -0.52
CA TYR A 114 15.30 12.35 0.04
C TYR A 114 16.04 11.20 -0.66
N CYS A 115 15.47 10.59 -1.69
CA CYS A 115 16.14 9.55 -2.47
C CYS A 115 17.39 10.10 -3.15
N LYS A 116 18.48 9.32 -3.13
CA LYS A 116 19.79 9.72 -3.68
C LYS A 116 20.31 8.66 -4.62
N PRO A 117 21.10 9.05 -5.65
CA PRO A 117 21.80 8.08 -6.47
C PRO A 117 22.60 7.08 -5.64
N GLY A 118 22.46 5.80 -5.96
CA GLY A 118 23.03 4.66 -5.24
C GLY A 118 22.10 4.03 -4.21
N ASP A 119 21.03 4.70 -3.77
CA ASP A 119 20.04 4.10 -2.87
C ASP A 119 19.35 2.91 -3.54
N LYS A 120 18.89 1.95 -2.74
CA LYS A 120 18.18 0.76 -3.20
C LYS A 120 16.67 0.88 -2.97
N VAL A 121 15.91 0.33 -3.88
CA VAL A 121 14.45 0.25 -3.81
C VAL A 121 14.04 -1.14 -3.37
N LEU A 122 13.24 -1.22 -2.31
CA LEU A 122 12.73 -2.46 -1.73
C LEU A 122 11.20 -2.47 -1.78
N VAL A 123 10.63 -3.67 -1.84
CA VAL A 123 9.20 -3.91 -1.64
C VAL A 123 9.01 -4.96 -0.55
N SER A 124 7.98 -4.81 0.28
CA SER A 124 7.75 -5.70 1.42
C SER A 124 7.14 -7.06 1.06
N GLY A 125 6.78 -7.29 -0.21
CA GLY A 125 6.21 -8.58 -0.63
C GLY A 125 5.65 -8.56 -2.05
N THR A 126 4.82 -9.55 -2.37
CA THR A 126 4.24 -9.77 -3.71
C THR A 126 3.29 -8.65 -4.14
N LEU A 127 3.33 -8.31 -5.44
CA LEU A 127 2.48 -7.24 -6.00
C LEU A 127 1.20 -7.79 -6.66
N GLY A 128 0.16 -6.96 -6.65
CA GLY A 128 -1.08 -7.15 -7.38
C GLY A 128 -2.12 -8.01 -6.67
N ASP A 129 -1.84 -8.53 -5.48
CA ASP A 129 -2.71 -9.44 -4.76
C ASP A 129 -4.09 -8.82 -4.47
N HIS A 130 -4.14 -7.60 -3.91
CA HIS A 130 -5.40 -6.94 -3.57
C HIS A 130 -6.25 -6.65 -4.80
N GLY A 131 -5.70 -5.92 -5.77
CA GLY A 131 -6.46 -5.52 -6.95
C GLY A 131 -7.02 -6.71 -7.71
N ILE A 132 -6.25 -7.79 -7.84
CA ILE A 132 -6.72 -9.00 -8.52
C ILE A 132 -7.72 -9.78 -7.66
N ALA A 133 -7.60 -9.82 -6.33
CA ALA A 133 -8.59 -10.42 -5.45
C ALA A 133 -9.98 -9.77 -5.62
N ILE A 134 -10.04 -8.43 -5.65
CA ILE A 134 -11.29 -7.69 -5.86
C ILE A 134 -11.84 -7.93 -7.27
N MET A 135 -11.02 -7.83 -8.31
CA MET A 135 -11.46 -8.00 -9.69
C MET A 135 -11.95 -9.42 -9.97
N SER A 136 -11.30 -10.42 -9.39
CA SER A 136 -11.74 -11.81 -9.52
C SER A 136 -13.17 -12.03 -9.00
N GLN A 137 -13.50 -11.40 -7.88
CA GLN A 137 -14.85 -11.44 -7.31
C GLN A 137 -15.87 -10.71 -8.18
N ARG A 138 -15.53 -9.56 -8.71
CA ARG A 138 -16.41 -8.73 -9.57
C ARG A 138 -16.75 -9.44 -10.87
N GLU A 139 -15.73 -9.98 -11.52
CA GLU A 139 -15.86 -10.61 -12.84
C GLU A 139 -16.33 -12.07 -12.73
N GLY A 140 -16.53 -12.58 -11.51
CA GLY A 140 -16.91 -13.98 -11.28
C GLY A 140 -15.86 -14.98 -11.80
N LEU A 141 -14.59 -14.58 -11.81
CA LEU A 141 -13.51 -15.40 -12.30
C LEU A 141 -13.10 -16.44 -11.26
N ALA A 142 -13.26 -17.71 -11.60
CA ALA A 142 -12.77 -18.81 -10.80
C ALA A 142 -11.36 -19.18 -11.24
N PHE A 143 -10.36 -18.82 -10.45
CA PHE A 143 -8.98 -19.31 -10.64
C PHE A 143 -8.81 -20.67 -9.92
N SER A 144 -7.87 -21.46 -10.40
CA SER A 144 -7.51 -22.74 -9.77
C SER A 144 -6.94 -22.57 -8.36
N THR A 145 -6.42 -21.38 -8.05
CA THR A 145 -5.92 -20.99 -6.73
C THR A 145 -6.65 -19.73 -6.27
N SER A 146 -7.11 -19.68 -5.03
CA SER A 146 -7.71 -18.48 -4.45
C SER A 146 -6.66 -17.39 -4.35
N ILE A 147 -6.95 -16.21 -4.92
CA ILE A 147 -6.14 -15.00 -4.75
C ILE A 147 -6.80 -14.19 -3.64
N GLU A 148 -6.05 -13.94 -2.57
CA GLU A 148 -6.52 -13.19 -1.41
C GLU A 148 -5.90 -11.80 -1.40
N SER A 149 -6.67 -10.83 -0.88
CA SER A 149 -6.18 -9.47 -0.62
C SER A 149 -4.98 -9.52 0.32
N ASP A 150 -4.02 -8.68 0.05
CA ASP A 150 -2.83 -8.48 0.88
C ASP A 150 -3.01 -7.45 2.00
N ALA A 151 -4.21 -6.87 2.15
CA ALA A 151 -4.47 -5.85 3.17
C ALA A 151 -3.92 -6.27 4.54
N ALA A 152 -3.08 -5.39 5.13
CA ALA A 152 -2.41 -5.67 6.39
C ALA A 152 -1.92 -4.37 7.06
N PRO A 153 -1.90 -4.29 8.40
CA PRO A 153 -1.30 -3.17 9.10
C PRO A 153 0.24 -3.32 9.11
N LEU A 154 0.94 -2.40 8.47
CA LEU A 154 2.39 -2.45 8.26
C LEU A 154 3.20 -1.54 9.19
N ASN A 155 2.56 -0.88 10.15
CA ASN A 155 3.22 0.00 11.09
C ASN A 155 4.33 -0.71 11.91
N GLY A 156 4.13 -1.99 12.25
CA GLY A 156 5.17 -2.82 12.89
C GLY A 156 6.35 -3.08 11.94
N LEU A 157 6.09 -3.48 10.70
CA LEU A 157 7.13 -3.70 9.69
C LEU A 157 7.97 -2.43 9.44
N ILE A 158 7.31 -1.27 9.32
CA ILE A 158 8.00 0.01 9.15
C ILE A 158 8.89 0.32 10.37
N ALA A 159 8.40 0.07 11.58
CA ALA A 159 9.17 0.29 12.80
C ALA A 159 10.42 -0.60 12.84
N ASP A 160 10.30 -1.90 12.50
CA ASP A 160 11.41 -2.85 12.45
C ASP A 160 12.47 -2.42 11.42
N VAL A 161 12.03 -1.97 10.24
CA VAL A 161 12.94 -1.46 9.20
C VAL A 161 13.68 -0.20 9.67
N LEU A 162 12.97 0.75 10.30
CA LEU A 162 13.59 1.99 10.80
C LEU A 162 14.57 1.76 11.95
N GLU A 163 14.39 0.69 12.72
CA GLU A 163 15.37 0.28 13.74
C GLU A 163 16.62 -0.31 13.09
N ALA A 164 16.45 -1.19 12.10
CA ALA A 164 17.56 -1.88 11.42
C ALA A 164 18.31 -1.01 10.43
N ALA A 165 17.61 -0.07 9.79
CA ALA A 165 18.12 0.81 8.73
C ALA A 165 17.67 2.27 8.98
N PRO A 166 18.23 2.96 9.98
CA PRO A 166 17.81 4.31 10.37
C PRO A 166 18.04 5.38 9.30
N GLY A 167 18.86 5.08 8.29
CA GLY A 167 19.07 5.93 7.12
C GLY A 167 18.03 5.82 6.02
N THR A 168 16.99 5.01 6.20
CA THR A 168 15.88 4.90 5.25
C THR A 168 15.34 6.26 4.85
N ARG A 169 15.12 6.47 3.53
CA ARG A 169 14.71 7.75 2.96
C ARG A 169 13.21 7.99 3.07
N CYS A 170 12.45 7.00 2.66
CA CYS A 170 10.99 7.08 2.59
C CYS A 170 10.34 5.72 2.56
N PHE A 171 9.04 5.73 2.87
CA PHE A 171 8.09 4.65 2.63
C PHE A 171 6.88 5.18 1.87
N ARG A 172 6.25 4.33 1.10
CA ARG A 172 4.94 4.56 0.49
C ARG A 172 4.24 3.24 0.22
N ASP A 173 2.96 3.19 0.50
CA ASP A 173 2.10 2.09 0.08
C ASP A 173 1.76 2.23 -1.41
N PRO A 174 1.92 1.18 -2.22
CA PRO A 174 1.62 1.21 -3.64
C PRO A 174 0.15 0.89 -3.90
N THR A 175 -0.76 1.76 -3.43
CA THR A 175 -2.21 1.66 -3.59
C THR A 175 -2.64 2.05 -5.01
N ARG A 176 -3.33 3.16 -5.19
CA ARG A 176 -3.82 3.59 -6.51
C ARG A 176 -2.67 3.82 -7.52
N GLY A 177 -2.78 3.13 -8.68
CA GLY A 177 -1.75 3.15 -9.72
C GLY A 177 -0.51 2.30 -9.41
N GLY A 178 -0.57 1.52 -8.31
CA GLY A 178 0.44 0.54 -7.95
C GLY A 178 1.83 1.12 -7.71
N ILE A 179 2.82 0.26 -7.84
CA ILE A 179 4.22 0.65 -7.65
C ILE A 179 4.70 1.64 -8.74
N ALA A 180 4.09 1.62 -9.92
CA ALA A 180 4.41 2.56 -10.99
C ALA A 180 4.19 4.01 -10.54
N SER A 181 3.02 4.32 -9.95
CA SER A 181 2.73 5.66 -9.43
C SER A 181 3.66 6.04 -8.29
N THR A 182 3.84 5.15 -7.31
CA THR A 182 4.70 5.36 -6.15
C THR A 182 6.14 5.72 -6.55
N LEU A 183 6.74 4.96 -7.47
CA LEU A 183 8.12 5.20 -7.90
C LEU A 183 8.26 6.49 -8.72
N ASN A 184 7.28 6.81 -9.57
CA ASN A 184 7.27 8.08 -10.31
C ASN A 184 7.15 9.29 -9.38
N GLU A 185 6.36 9.19 -8.31
CA GLU A 185 6.30 10.24 -7.28
C GLU A 185 7.66 10.43 -6.59
N PHE A 186 8.34 9.36 -6.17
CA PHE A 186 9.68 9.45 -5.59
C PHE A 186 10.70 10.03 -6.57
N ALA A 187 10.71 9.56 -7.82
CA ALA A 187 11.58 10.07 -8.86
C ALA A 187 11.41 11.58 -9.07
N ALA A 188 10.16 12.03 -9.19
CA ALA A 188 9.82 13.44 -9.38
C ALA A 188 10.19 14.31 -8.17
N GLN A 189 9.87 13.86 -6.94
CA GLN A 189 10.14 14.60 -5.71
C GLN A 189 11.63 14.75 -5.42
N SER A 190 12.42 13.71 -5.74
CA SER A 190 13.86 13.70 -5.50
C SER A 190 14.69 14.19 -6.70
N GLY A 191 14.10 14.35 -7.88
CA GLY A 191 14.82 14.72 -9.10
C GLY A 191 15.77 13.63 -9.60
N VAL A 192 15.44 12.35 -9.44
CA VAL A 192 16.28 11.19 -9.72
C VAL A 192 15.64 10.24 -10.72
N ASP A 193 16.42 9.38 -11.33
CA ASP A 193 15.91 8.20 -12.04
C ASP A 193 15.81 7.01 -11.07
N ILE A 194 14.81 6.15 -11.30
CA ILE A 194 14.67 4.88 -10.60
C ILE A 194 14.60 3.76 -11.65
N THR A 195 15.42 2.73 -11.49
CA THR A 195 15.35 1.53 -12.34
C THR A 195 14.99 0.34 -11.47
N ILE A 196 13.88 -0.35 -11.79
CA ILE A 196 13.53 -1.64 -11.18
C ILE A 196 13.76 -2.77 -12.17
N ARG A 197 14.10 -3.96 -11.67
CA ARG A 197 14.31 -5.16 -12.48
C ARG A 197 13.09 -6.06 -12.36
N GLU A 198 12.49 -6.39 -13.50
CA GLU A 198 11.23 -7.15 -13.56
C GLU A 198 11.33 -8.50 -12.85
N ASP A 199 12.46 -9.19 -13.02
CA ASP A 199 12.70 -10.52 -12.44
C ASP A 199 12.88 -10.48 -10.91
N ASP A 200 13.25 -9.35 -10.35
CA ASP A 200 13.43 -9.19 -8.90
C ASP A 200 12.12 -8.78 -8.18
N VAL A 201 11.08 -8.38 -8.93
CA VAL A 201 9.80 -7.99 -8.36
C VAL A 201 8.96 -9.24 -8.05
N PRO A 202 8.65 -9.50 -6.78
CA PRO A 202 7.88 -10.67 -6.43
C PRO A 202 6.41 -10.51 -6.87
N VAL A 203 5.94 -11.47 -7.66
CA VAL A 203 4.55 -11.56 -8.14
C VAL A 203 4.15 -13.02 -8.15
N LYS A 204 3.04 -13.36 -7.50
CA LYS A 204 2.51 -14.74 -7.52
C LYS A 204 2.09 -15.15 -8.93
N ASP A 205 2.34 -16.39 -9.32
CA ASP A 205 2.01 -16.91 -10.66
C ASP A 205 0.51 -16.75 -10.98
N ALA A 206 -0.36 -16.99 -10.00
CA ALA A 206 -1.79 -16.81 -10.17
C ALA A 206 -2.18 -15.35 -10.47
N VAL A 207 -1.52 -14.37 -9.81
CA VAL A 207 -1.72 -12.95 -10.05
C VAL A 207 -1.21 -12.55 -11.42
N ARG A 208 -0.02 -13.02 -11.81
CA ARG A 208 0.57 -12.79 -13.15
C ARG A 208 -0.33 -13.37 -14.24
N GLY A 209 -0.85 -14.59 -14.04
CA GLY A 209 -1.80 -15.21 -14.96
C GLY A 209 -3.10 -14.42 -15.11
N ALA A 210 -3.65 -13.94 -13.99
CA ALA A 210 -4.86 -13.11 -13.98
C ALA A 210 -4.64 -11.75 -14.68
N CYS A 211 -3.54 -11.08 -14.40
CA CYS A 211 -3.17 -9.83 -15.08
C CYS A 211 -3.07 -10.03 -16.60
N ASN A 212 -2.43 -11.11 -17.06
CA ASN A 212 -2.30 -11.43 -18.49
C ASN A 212 -3.68 -11.66 -19.13
N MET A 213 -4.59 -12.38 -18.47
CA MET A 213 -5.95 -12.62 -18.97
C MET A 213 -6.78 -11.35 -19.06
N LEU A 214 -6.65 -10.45 -18.07
CA LEU A 214 -7.43 -9.22 -17.97
C LEU A 214 -6.79 -8.04 -18.73
N GLY A 215 -5.56 -8.20 -19.23
CA GLY A 215 -4.82 -7.14 -19.90
C GLY A 215 -4.30 -6.05 -18.95
N TYR A 216 -4.05 -6.39 -17.69
CA TYR A 216 -3.52 -5.46 -16.68
C TYR A 216 -1.99 -5.54 -16.59
N ASP A 217 -1.34 -4.39 -16.41
CA ASP A 217 0.06 -4.34 -16.01
C ASP A 217 0.13 -4.45 -14.48
N VAL A 218 0.75 -5.52 -13.97
CA VAL A 218 0.84 -5.79 -12.52
C VAL A 218 1.50 -4.64 -11.75
N PHE A 219 2.40 -3.89 -12.38
CA PHE A 219 3.05 -2.72 -11.77
C PHE A 219 2.11 -1.54 -11.52
N GLN A 220 0.93 -1.55 -12.14
CA GLN A 220 -0.11 -0.55 -11.96
C GLN A 220 -1.29 -1.04 -11.12
N VAL A 221 -1.27 -2.32 -10.71
CA VAL A 221 -2.32 -2.91 -9.86
C VAL A 221 -2.12 -2.49 -8.41
N ALA A 222 -3.22 -2.12 -7.74
CA ALA A 222 -3.21 -1.66 -6.37
C ALA A 222 -2.89 -2.76 -5.36
N ASN A 223 -2.22 -2.37 -4.28
CA ASN A 223 -1.86 -3.19 -3.13
C ASN A 223 -2.25 -2.46 -1.84
N GLU A 224 -2.80 -3.17 -0.87
CA GLU A 224 -3.29 -2.58 0.39
C GLU A 224 -2.47 -3.00 1.63
N GLY A 225 -1.58 -3.97 1.45
CA GLY A 225 -0.71 -4.50 2.50
C GLY A 225 0.74 -4.65 2.05
N LYS A 226 1.19 -3.75 1.19
CA LYS A 226 2.58 -3.68 0.75
C LYS A 226 3.16 -2.29 0.97
N MET A 227 4.47 -2.25 1.14
CA MET A 227 5.22 -1.03 1.34
C MET A 227 6.43 -0.99 0.41
N VAL A 228 6.56 0.11 -0.31
CA VAL A 228 7.79 0.45 -1.04
C VAL A 228 8.68 1.25 -0.11
N CYS A 229 9.96 0.92 -0.08
CA CYS A 229 10.97 1.54 0.76
C CYS A 229 12.18 1.92 -0.09
N VAL A 230 12.78 3.08 0.19
CA VAL A 230 14.06 3.47 -0.37
C VAL A 230 15.07 3.64 0.76
N ALA A 231 16.18 2.91 0.69
CA ALA A 231 17.22 2.90 1.72
C ALA A 231 18.62 3.07 1.13
N PRO A 232 19.58 3.64 1.88
CA PRO A 232 20.98 3.69 1.47
C PRO A 232 21.53 2.30 1.14
N ALA A 233 22.41 2.21 0.15
CA ALA A 233 22.96 0.93 -0.29
C ALA A 233 23.61 0.10 0.82
N ASP A 234 24.28 0.77 1.76
CA ASP A 234 24.94 0.15 2.92
C ASP A 234 23.97 -0.34 4.01
N GLN A 235 22.69 0.06 3.95
CA GLN A 235 21.64 -0.34 4.89
C GLN A 235 20.53 -1.19 4.23
N ALA A 236 20.56 -1.36 2.92
CA ALA A 236 19.50 -2.04 2.19
C ALA A 236 19.32 -3.51 2.60
N GLU A 237 20.41 -4.22 2.84
CA GLU A 237 20.35 -5.63 3.29
C GLU A 237 19.81 -5.74 4.73
N ALA A 238 20.13 -4.79 5.61
CA ALA A 238 19.55 -4.74 6.95
C ALA A 238 18.05 -4.45 6.90
N ALA A 239 17.63 -3.51 6.05
CA ALA A 239 16.21 -3.23 5.80
C ALA A 239 15.47 -4.46 5.26
N LEU A 240 16.05 -5.16 4.28
CA LEU A 240 15.49 -6.39 3.70
C LEU A 240 15.35 -7.49 4.76
N ALA A 241 16.39 -7.68 5.57
CA ALA A 241 16.37 -8.70 6.64
C ALA A 241 15.28 -8.40 7.68
N ALA A 242 15.11 -7.12 8.06
CA ALA A 242 14.05 -6.70 8.98
C ALA A 242 12.66 -6.93 8.37
N MET A 243 12.45 -6.56 7.09
CA MET A 243 11.21 -6.87 6.40
C MET A 243 10.89 -8.36 6.42
N ARG A 244 11.86 -9.22 6.05
CA ARG A 244 11.67 -10.68 5.95
C ARG A 244 11.45 -11.36 7.29
N ALA A 245 11.93 -10.78 8.38
CA ALA A 245 11.68 -11.26 9.73
C ALA A 245 10.25 -10.95 10.22
N HIS A 246 9.60 -9.94 9.63
CA HIS A 246 8.23 -9.58 9.95
C HIS A 246 7.24 -10.47 9.18
N ARG A 247 6.12 -10.86 9.82
CA ARG A 247 5.11 -11.77 9.25
C ARG A 247 4.52 -11.32 7.90
N TYR A 248 4.51 -10.01 7.62
CA TYR A 248 3.99 -9.44 6.37
C TYR A 248 5.08 -9.14 5.34
N GLY A 249 6.32 -9.52 5.61
CA GLY A 249 7.46 -9.23 4.76
C GLY A 249 8.23 -10.46 4.25
N ALA A 250 7.68 -11.68 4.38
CA ALA A 250 8.37 -12.91 4.02
C ALA A 250 8.88 -12.91 2.56
N ASP A 251 8.12 -12.32 1.63
CA ASP A 251 8.47 -12.21 0.22
C ASP A 251 9.12 -10.86 -0.14
N ALA A 252 9.65 -10.13 0.85
CA ALA A 252 10.31 -8.86 0.59
C ALA A 252 11.54 -9.02 -0.31
N ALA A 253 11.79 -8.03 -1.16
CA ALA A 253 12.89 -8.05 -2.13
C ALA A 253 13.47 -6.66 -2.36
N ILE A 254 14.78 -6.61 -2.69
CA ILE A 254 15.41 -5.45 -3.31
C ILE A 254 15.11 -5.55 -4.81
N ILE A 255 14.35 -4.61 -5.33
CA ILE A 255 13.83 -4.67 -6.70
C ILE A 255 14.53 -3.72 -7.68
N GLY A 256 15.34 -2.78 -7.18
CA GLY A 256 15.96 -1.79 -8.05
C GLY A 256 16.87 -0.82 -7.31
N GLU A 257 17.22 0.23 -8.03
CA GLU A 257 18.14 1.27 -7.56
C GLU A 257 17.81 2.66 -8.09
N VAL A 258 18.27 3.65 -7.36
CA VAL A 258 18.20 5.07 -7.69
C VAL A 258 19.46 5.50 -8.42
N SER A 259 19.33 6.30 -9.46
CA SER A 259 20.45 6.87 -10.23
C SER A 259 20.21 8.34 -10.54
N GLU A 260 21.25 9.03 -11.03
CA GLU A 260 21.12 10.41 -11.48
C GLU A 260 20.14 10.51 -12.66
N ALA A 261 19.25 11.50 -12.62
CA ALA A 261 18.38 11.81 -13.75
C ALA A 261 19.16 12.52 -14.86
N SER A 262 18.79 12.25 -16.11
CA SER A 262 19.33 13.01 -17.23
C SER A 262 18.82 14.46 -17.18
N PRO A 263 19.70 15.47 -17.20
CA PRO A 263 19.29 16.88 -17.19
C PRO A 263 18.36 17.27 -18.35
N GLU A 264 18.54 16.61 -19.51
CA GLU A 264 17.76 16.91 -20.73
C GLU A 264 16.34 16.34 -20.68
N ARG A 265 16.18 15.18 -20.04
CA ARG A 265 14.94 14.40 -20.03
C ARG A 265 14.13 14.60 -18.75
N GLY A 266 14.80 14.94 -17.66
CA GLY A 266 14.23 14.93 -16.31
C GLY A 266 14.06 13.53 -15.73
N PRO A 267 13.55 13.45 -14.47
CA PRO A 267 13.41 12.20 -13.74
C PRO A 267 12.46 11.20 -14.41
N LYS A 268 12.82 9.92 -14.42
CA LYS A 268 12.03 8.82 -14.98
C LYS A 268 12.18 7.54 -14.17
N VAL A 269 11.14 6.71 -14.27
CA VAL A 269 11.18 5.33 -13.79
C VAL A 269 11.32 4.39 -14.97
N PHE A 270 12.23 3.43 -14.83
CA PHE A 270 12.50 2.41 -15.84
C PHE A 270 12.22 1.02 -15.28
N LEU A 271 11.61 0.19 -16.11
CA LEU A 271 11.53 -1.25 -15.90
C LEU A 271 12.56 -1.93 -16.83
N GLN A 272 13.51 -2.63 -16.23
CA GLN A 272 14.45 -3.47 -16.95
C GLN A 272 13.89 -4.89 -17.03
N THR A 273 13.65 -5.37 -18.23
CA THR A 273 13.15 -6.74 -18.48
C THR A 273 14.23 -7.78 -18.29
N GLY A 274 13.86 -9.05 -18.11
CA GLY A 274 14.79 -10.16 -18.00
C GLY A 274 15.74 -10.34 -19.21
N PHE A 275 15.38 -9.79 -20.37
CA PHE A 275 16.25 -9.75 -21.56
C PHE A 275 17.18 -8.54 -21.61
N GLY A 276 17.19 -7.70 -20.55
CA GLY A 276 18.08 -6.54 -20.43
C GLY A 276 17.60 -5.26 -21.13
N SER A 277 16.47 -5.29 -21.84
CA SER A 277 15.88 -4.07 -22.41
C SER A 277 15.22 -3.24 -21.30
N LYS A 278 15.19 -1.90 -21.49
CA LYS A 278 14.55 -0.97 -20.57
C LYS A 278 13.34 -0.34 -21.23
N ARG A 279 12.21 -0.30 -20.54
CA ARG A 279 11.04 0.51 -20.90
C ARG A 279 10.78 1.56 -19.83
N ILE A 280 10.21 2.68 -20.21
CA ILE A 280 9.70 3.65 -19.23
C ILE A 280 8.48 3.04 -18.55
N LEU A 281 8.43 3.13 -17.23
CA LEU A 281 7.28 2.76 -16.42
C LEU A 281 6.57 4.07 -16.04
N ASP A 282 5.60 4.48 -16.85
CA ASP A 282 4.84 5.70 -16.61
C ASP A 282 3.73 5.50 -15.57
N MET A 283 3.29 6.62 -15.00
CA MET A 283 2.08 6.63 -14.16
C MET A 283 0.86 6.21 -14.99
N LEU A 284 -0.07 5.55 -14.34
CA LEU A 284 -1.35 5.20 -14.95
C LEU A 284 -2.12 6.46 -15.35
N VAL A 285 -2.58 6.52 -16.61
CA VAL A 285 -3.49 7.54 -17.09
C VAL A 285 -4.92 6.99 -17.07
N GLY A 286 -5.76 7.52 -16.20
CA GLY A 286 -7.12 7.03 -15.97
C GLY A 286 -7.23 6.03 -14.82
N GLU A 287 -8.43 5.48 -14.59
CA GLU A 287 -8.67 4.45 -13.59
C GLU A 287 -8.72 3.06 -14.23
N GLN A 288 -7.75 2.21 -13.88
CA GLN A 288 -7.74 0.81 -14.32
C GLN A 288 -8.67 -0.06 -13.45
N LEU A 289 -8.72 0.22 -12.15
CA LEU A 289 -9.45 -0.57 -11.15
C LEU A 289 -10.29 0.36 -10.24
N PRO A 290 -11.51 0.76 -10.65
CA PRO A 290 -12.34 1.66 -9.84
C PRO A 290 -12.91 0.93 -8.61
N ARG A 291 -13.08 1.65 -7.49
CA ARG A 291 -13.74 1.19 -6.25
C ARG A 291 -13.15 -0.10 -5.67
N ILE A 292 -11.86 -0.15 -5.52
CA ILE A 292 -11.16 -1.30 -4.92
C ILE A 292 -10.69 -1.04 -3.48
N CYS A 293 -10.72 0.21 -3.07
CA CYS A 293 -10.37 0.64 -1.71
C CYS A 293 -11.28 1.78 -1.21
#